data_1872c25f4a28dd697e81ddc83b551c2f
#
_entry.id   1872c25f4a28dd697e81ddc83b551c2f
#
_cell.length_a   1.000
_cell.length_b   1.000
_cell.length_c   1.000
_cell.angle_alpha   90.00
_cell.angle_beta   90.00
_cell.angle_gamma   90.00
#
_symmetry.space_group_name_H-M   'P 1'
#
loop_
_entity.id
_entity.type
_entity.pdbx_description
1 polymer ?
#
loop_
_entity_poly.entity_id
_entity_poly.type
_entity_poly.pdbx_seq_one_letter_code
_entity_poly.pdbx_strand_id
1 'polypeptide(L)'
;MSAHLSRRAVTGLMAATLASGAYLSQAAPKASAAVNSTSFTFTDSAGTSSSARFYPAGSVRTGLVVYLDCKDHPLHDQDHDGDNPNLPGGLAGPGSIVEAATARGLDVVSVRTPSTDGSWVTTPTDVKITYLTELIQHVQSAYGADPAVLWLVGYAEGADFITMDFFPKYVNTMQDGGLLALGGGDGPTPPPIWGDNVSQHAKSTLSLNFVTGEKDETAYSGAINSAKIGVGYYEALGFEHVWSEWPAGLDHDSLVPEFGAYLGKVLDAHKG
;
A
#
# COMPACT_ATOMS: atom_id res chain seq x y z
N MET A 1 42.57 79.65 3.38
CA MET A 1 43.46 78.84 2.52
C MET A 1 42.59 77.76 1.79
N SER A 2 42.38 77.94 0.48
CA SER A 2 41.58 77.14 -0.38
C SER A 2 42.27 75.86 -0.79
N ALA A 3 41.56 74.76 -0.84
CA ALA A 3 41.99 73.61 -1.60
C ALA A 3 40.79 73.00 -2.34
N HIS A 4 41.01 72.90 -3.64
CA HIS A 4 40.03 72.58 -4.69
C HIS A 4 39.52 71.14 -4.65
N LEU A 5 38.24 71.03 -4.92
CA LEU A 5 37.51 69.81 -5.30
C LEU A 5 37.87 69.35 -6.71
N SER A 6 38.11 68.07 -6.90
CA SER A 6 38.09 67.37 -8.20
C SER A 6 36.96 66.35 -8.23
N ARG A 7 35.96 66.63 -9.06
CA ARG A 7 34.91 65.68 -9.40
C ARG A 7 35.43 64.68 -10.45
N ARG A 8 35.39 63.40 -10.16
CA ARG A 8 35.48 62.34 -11.17
C ARG A 8 34.12 61.71 -11.30
N ALA A 9 33.54 61.83 -12.47
CA ALA A 9 32.36 61.10 -12.90
C ALA A 9 32.74 59.65 -13.20
N VAL A 10 32.07 58.70 -12.56
CA VAL A 10 32.16 57.29 -12.89
C VAL A 10 30.88 56.92 -13.60
N THR A 11 31.01 56.66 -14.88
CA THR A 11 29.93 56.14 -15.77
C THR A 11 29.78 54.66 -15.43
N GLY A 12 28.70 54.30 -14.73
CA GLY A 12 28.33 52.93 -14.49
C GLY A 12 27.57 52.34 -15.68
N LEU A 13 28.16 51.35 -16.31
CA LEU A 13 27.55 50.54 -17.34
C LEU A 13 26.58 49.54 -16.69
N MET A 14 25.28 49.71 -16.87
CA MET A 14 24.30 48.72 -16.47
C MET A 14 24.29 47.57 -17.47
N ALA A 15 24.77 46.39 -17.09
CA ALA A 15 24.59 45.15 -17.80
C ALA A 15 23.21 44.61 -17.44
N ALA A 16 22.27 44.63 -18.38
CA ALA A 16 20.98 43.95 -18.24
C ALA A 16 21.18 42.44 -18.46
N THR A 17 21.15 41.68 -17.37
CA THR A 17 21.10 40.20 -17.44
C THR A 17 19.67 39.79 -17.82
N LEU A 18 19.50 39.34 -19.05
CA LEU A 18 18.30 38.62 -19.49
C LEU A 18 18.28 37.25 -18.82
N ALA A 19 17.50 37.10 -17.75
CA ALA A 19 17.18 35.81 -17.19
C ALA A 19 16.22 35.10 -18.15
N SER A 20 16.76 34.16 -18.94
CA SER A 20 15.99 33.22 -19.72
C SER A 20 15.29 32.25 -18.77
N GLY A 21 14.03 32.56 -18.43
CA GLY A 21 13.17 31.64 -17.70
C GLY A 21 12.88 30.43 -18.58
N ALA A 22 13.54 29.31 -18.29
CA ALA A 22 13.13 28.02 -18.81
C ALA A 22 11.76 27.70 -18.19
N TYR A 23 10.69 27.91 -18.90
CA TYR A 23 9.39 27.33 -18.59
C TYR A 23 9.54 25.81 -18.75
N LEU A 24 9.69 25.13 -17.63
CA LEU A 24 9.46 23.68 -17.58
C LEU A 24 7.99 23.49 -17.97
N SER A 25 7.79 23.04 -19.19
CA SER A 25 6.51 22.55 -19.66
C SER A 25 6.15 21.37 -18.74
N GLN A 26 5.31 21.61 -17.75
CA GLN A 26 4.64 20.52 -17.03
C GLN A 26 3.79 19.81 -18.07
N ALA A 27 4.21 18.60 -18.43
CA ALA A 27 3.36 17.73 -19.24
C ALA A 27 2.02 17.64 -18.51
N ALA A 28 0.93 17.97 -19.20
CA ALA A 28 -0.41 17.78 -18.67
C ALA A 28 -0.52 16.31 -18.18
N PRO A 29 -1.10 16.06 -17.02
CA PRO A 29 -1.29 14.70 -16.54
C PRO A 29 -2.04 13.94 -17.65
N LYS A 30 -1.48 12.81 -18.09
CA LYS A 30 -2.19 11.92 -19.01
C LYS A 30 -3.49 11.54 -18.31
N ALA A 31 -4.62 11.82 -18.94
CA ALA A 31 -5.90 11.31 -18.48
C ALA A 31 -5.74 9.80 -18.30
N SER A 32 -5.85 9.33 -17.07
CA SER A 32 -5.84 7.90 -16.77
C SER A 32 -7.03 7.29 -17.51
N ALA A 33 -6.79 6.26 -18.29
CA ALA A 33 -7.90 5.48 -18.85
C ALA A 33 -8.70 4.93 -17.67
N ALA A 34 -10.03 5.02 -17.73
CA ALA A 34 -10.91 4.47 -16.71
C ALA A 34 -10.49 3.00 -16.44
N VAL A 35 -10.16 2.70 -15.19
CA VAL A 35 -9.70 1.36 -14.83
C VAL A 35 -10.91 0.44 -14.85
N ASN A 36 -10.89 -0.57 -15.72
CA ASN A 36 -11.96 -1.59 -15.74
C ASN A 36 -12.03 -2.29 -14.39
N SER A 37 -13.17 -2.24 -13.75
CA SER A 37 -13.42 -2.95 -12.50
C SER A 37 -14.78 -3.61 -12.49
N THR A 38 -14.93 -4.65 -11.66
CA THR A 38 -16.21 -5.33 -11.40
C THR A 38 -16.46 -5.33 -9.90
N SER A 39 -17.53 -4.66 -9.49
CA SER A 39 -18.01 -4.73 -8.10
C SER A 39 -18.91 -5.94 -7.91
N PHE A 40 -18.76 -6.65 -6.81
CA PHE A 40 -19.57 -7.82 -6.47
C PHE A 40 -19.74 -7.93 -4.96
N THR A 41 -20.75 -8.69 -4.54
CA THR A 41 -20.93 -9.10 -3.15
C THR A 41 -20.50 -10.55 -3.03
N PHE A 42 -19.67 -10.84 -2.04
CA PHE A 42 -19.29 -12.22 -1.70
C PHE A 42 -19.90 -12.59 -0.34
N THR A 43 -20.37 -13.83 -0.25
CA THR A 43 -20.88 -14.44 0.99
C THR A 43 -20.12 -15.73 1.23
N ASP A 44 -19.49 -15.85 2.39
CA ASP A 44 -18.74 -17.03 2.80
C ASP A 44 -19.66 -18.22 3.18
N SER A 45 -19.08 -19.36 3.46
CA SER A 45 -19.79 -20.57 3.88
C SER A 45 -20.53 -20.42 5.21
N ALA A 46 -20.16 -19.46 6.05
CA ALA A 46 -20.82 -19.14 7.32
C ALA A 46 -21.96 -18.13 7.16
N GLY A 47 -22.18 -17.58 5.96
CA GLY A 47 -23.20 -16.56 5.68
C GLY A 47 -22.72 -15.13 5.92
N THR A 48 -21.44 -14.90 6.18
CA THR A 48 -20.85 -13.58 6.31
C THR A 48 -20.71 -12.94 4.93
N SER A 49 -21.20 -11.71 4.76
CA SER A 49 -21.29 -11.06 3.46
C SER A 49 -20.71 -9.67 3.47
N SER A 50 -19.96 -9.32 2.42
CA SER A 50 -19.48 -7.96 2.18
C SER A 50 -19.22 -7.70 0.70
N SER A 51 -18.93 -6.43 0.36
CA SER A 51 -18.60 -6.03 -1.01
C SER A 51 -17.11 -6.16 -1.29
N ALA A 52 -16.81 -6.44 -2.55
CA ALA A 52 -15.47 -6.42 -3.07
C ALA A 52 -15.46 -5.83 -4.50
N ARG A 53 -14.30 -5.36 -4.92
CA ARG A 53 -14.10 -4.82 -6.28
C ARG A 53 -12.86 -5.46 -6.90
N PHE A 54 -13.05 -6.04 -8.07
CA PHE A 54 -12.00 -6.74 -8.81
C PHE A 54 -11.51 -5.88 -9.99
N TYR A 55 -10.20 -5.77 -10.15
CA TYR A 55 -9.50 -5.03 -11.20
C TYR A 55 -8.60 -6.01 -11.96
N PRO A 56 -8.93 -6.39 -13.19
CA PRO A 56 -8.12 -7.31 -13.98
C PRO A 56 -6.84 -6.65 -14.51
N ALA A 57 -5.74 -7.37 -14.50
CA ALA A 57 -4.45 -6.95 -15.06
C ALA A 57 -4.42 -6.97 -16.62
N GLY A 58 -5.47 -7.39 -17.27
CA GLY A 58 -5.53 -7.54 -18.72
C GLY A 58 -5.33 -8.96 -19.21
N SER A 59 -4.60 -9.15 -20.32
CA SER A 59 -4.44 -10.48 -20.95
C SER A 59 -3.33 -11.34 -20.32
N VAL A 60 -2.33 -10.72 -19.70
CA VAL A 60 -1.24 -11.42 -18.99
C VAL A 60 -1.53 -11.31 -17.51
N ARG A 61 -1.71 -12.42 -16.84
CA ARG A 61 -2.06 -12.50 -15.43
C ARG A 61 -1.06 -13.42 -14.74
N THR A 62 -0.38 -12.91 -13.73
CA THR A 62 0.74 -13.59 -13.06
C THR A 62 0.54 -13.72 -11.55
N GLY A 63 -0.56 -13.23 -11.02
CA GLY A 63 -0.86 -13.29 -9.58
C GLY A 63 -1.99 -12.36 -9.17
N LEU A 64 -2.17 -12.24 -7.87
CA LEU A 64 -3.24 -11.48 -7.23
C LEU A 64 -2.70 -10.58 -6.12
N VAL A 65 -3.12 -9.32 -6.11
CA VAL A 65 -3.03 -8.40 -4.97
C VAL A 65 -4.39 -8.36 -4.26
N VAL A 66 -4.41 -8.60 -2.97
CA VAL A 66 -5.57 -8.40 -2.10
C VAL A 66 -5.34 -7.14 -1.27
N TYR A 67 -6.18 -6.14 -1.49
CA TYR A 67 -6.07 -4.85 -0.79
C TYR A 67 -7.12 -4.71 0.30
N LEU A 68 -6.67 -4.41 1.51
CA LEU A 68 -7.50 -4.12 2.68
C LEU A 68 -7.29 -2.66 3.10
N ASP A 69 -8.38 -1.90 3.06
CA ASP A 69 -8.37 -0.48 3.41
C ASP A 69 -8.36 -0.25 4.93
N CYS A 70 -8.16 0.98 5.34
CA CYS A 70 -8.31 1.39 6.72
C CYS A 70 -9.78 1.37 7.16
N LYS A 71 -10.04 1.78 8.40
CA LYS A 71 -11.39 1.91 8.94
C LYS A 71 -12.25 2.79 8.04
N ASP A 72 -13.54 2.42 7.93
CA ASP A 72 -14.55 3.09 7.10
C ASP A 72 -14.28 3.10 5.58
N HIS A 73 -13.21 2.43 5.12
CA HIS A 73 -12.90 2.14 3.72
C HIS A 73 -12.89 3.32 2.75
N PRO A 74 -12.21 4.44 3.07
CA PRO A 74 -12.28 5.67 2.28
C PRO A 74 -11.76 5.50 0.84
N LEU A 75 -10.87 4.54 0.59
CA LEU A 75 -10.34 4.26 -0.75
C LEU A 75 -11.17 3.21 -1.49
N HIS A 76 -11.72 2.22 -0.79
CA HIS A 76 -12.56 1.18 -1.38
C HIS A 76 -13.92 1.73 -1.85
N ASP A 77 -14.53 2.62 -1.07
CA ASP A 77 -15.89 3.13 -1.31
C ASP A 77 -15.93 4.29 -2.32
N GLN A 78 -14.78 4.81 -2.74
CA GLN A 78 -14.72 5.81 -3.80
C GLN A 78 -15.07 5.20 -5.16
N ASP A 79 -15.61 6.02 -6.05
CA ASP A 79 -15.87 5.63 -7.43
C ASP A 79 -14.60 5.04 -8.06
N HIS A 80 -14.79 4.11 -8.98
CA HIS A 80 -13.72 3.37 -9.67
C HIS A 80 -12.68 4.26 -10.39
N ASP A 81 -12.88 5.55 -10.44
CA ASP A 81 -11.88 6.51 -10.90
C ASP A 81 -10.83 6.85 -9.82
N GLY A 82 -11.03 6.36 -8.60
CA GLY A 82 -10.04 6.34 -7.54
C GLY A 82 -9.67 7.69 -6.94
N ASP A 83 -10.41 8.72 -7.27
CA ASP A 83 -10.10 10.06 -6.82
C ASP A 83 -10.94 10.43 -5.59
N ASN A 84 -10.48 9.95 -4.43
CA ASN A 84 -10.82 10.64 -3.22
C ASN A 84 -10.01 11.95 -3.20
N PRO A 85 -10.62 13.14 -3.31
CA PRO A 85 -9.88 14.40 -3.36
C PRO A 85 -9.07 14.66 -2.07
N ASN A 86 -9.40 13.95 -0.98
CA ASN A 86 -8.67 14.03 0.28
C ASN A 86 -7.54 13.00 0.37
N LEU A 87 -7.61 11.91 -0.41
CA LEU A 87 -6.64 10.81 -0.41
C LEU A 87 -6.34 10.38 -1.87
N PRO A 88 -5.76 11.25 -2.70
CA PRO A 88 -5.53 10.98 -4.11
C PRO A 88 -4.51 9.85 -4.30
N GLY A 89 -4.74 9.00 -5.30
CA GLY A 89 -3.76 8.03 -5.79
C GLY A 89 -3.63 6.73 -4.99
N GLY A 90 -4.36 6.54 -3.89
CA GLY A 90 -4.17 5.37 -3.03
C GLY A 90 -4.49 4.04 -3.70
N LEU A 91 -5.78 3.72 -3.89
CA LEU A 91 -6.20 2.43 -4.46
C LEU A 91 -6.23 2.43 -5.98
N ALA A 92 -6.97 3.34 -6.58
CA ALA A 92 -7.13 3.45 -8.03
C ALA A 92 -6.80 4.86 -8.51
N GLY A 93 -6.58 5.04 -9.82
CA GLY A 93 -6.12 6.30 -10.40
C GLY A 93 -4.61 6.30 -10.71
N PRO A 94 -4.07 7.45 -11.14
CA PRO A 94 -2.65 7.57 -11.47
C PRO A 94 -1.74 7.37 -10.26
N GLY A 95 -0.73 6.51 -10.38
CA GLY A 95 0.22 6.22 -9.31
C GLY A 95 -0.30 5.29 -8.21
N SER A 96 -1.46 4.67 -8.41
CA SER A 96 -2.14 3.86 -7.39
C SER A 96 -1.63 2.41 -7.28
N ILE A 97 -2.14 1.71 -6.26
CA ILE A 97 -1.97 0.26 -6.09
C ILE A 97 -2.43 -0.50 -7.34
N VAL A 98 -3.62 -0.17 -7.87
CA VAL A 98 -4.18 -0.85 -9.06
C VAL A 98 -3.28 -0.64 -10.28
N GLU A 99 -2.82 0.60 -10.54
CA GLU A 99 -1.92 0.86 -11.66
C GLU A 99 -0.59 0.12 -11.50
N ALA A 100 0.02 0.17 -10.33
CA ALA A 100 1.29 -0.50 -10.06
C ALA A 100 1.23 -2.02 -10.20
N ALA A 101 0.16 -2.65 -9.69
CA ALA A 101 -0.07 -4.08 -9.76
C ALA A 101 -0.39 -4.54 -11.19
N THR A 102 -1.36 -3.89 -11.85
CA THR A 102 -1.83 -4.30 -13.18
C THR A 102 -0.78 -4.12 -14.27
N ALA A 103 0.09 -3.08 -14.15
CA ALA A 103 1.25 -2.91 -15.03
C ALA A 103 2.25 -4.06 -14.93
N ARG A 104 2.20 -4.86 -13.87
CA ARG A 104 3.07 -6.04 -13.63
C ARG A 104 2.36 -7.37 -13.81
N GLY A 105 1.12 -7.33 -14.31
CA GLY A 105 0.33 -8.53 -14.56
C GLY A 105 -0.37 -9.09 -13.33
N LEU A 106 -0.45 -8.34 -12.24
CA LEU A 106 -1.17 -8.76 -11.04
C LEU A 106 -2.59 -8.20 -11.06
N ASP A 107 -3.58 -9.07 -10.93
CA ASP A 107 -4.95 -8.65 -10.65
C ASP A 107 -5.03 -7.99 -9.27
N VAL A 108 -6.03 -7.14 -9.06
CA VAL A 108 -6.28 -6.56 -7.73
C VAL A 108 -7.70 -6.87 -7.30
N VAL A 109 -7.88 -7.27 -6.05
CA VAL A 109 -9.17 -7.27 -5.39
C VAL A 109 -9.10 -6.35 -4.16
N SER A 110 -9.94 -5.32 -4.15
CA SER A 110 -10.17 -4.47 -2.98
C SER A 110 -11.34 -5.03 -2.19
N VAL A 111 -11.17 -5.18 -0.89
CA VAL A 111 -12.11 -5.89 -0.03
C VAL A 111 -12.61 -4.98 1.09
N ARG A 112 -13.94 -4.85 1.20
CA ARG A 112 -14.55 -4.20 2.35
C ARG A 112 -14.68 -5.21 3.50
N THR A 113 -14.34 -4.79 4.73
CA THR A 113 -14.54 -5.68 5.88
C THR A 113 -16.01 -6.10 6.01
N PRO A 114 -16.30 -7.35 6.38
CA PRO A 114 -17.65 -7.77 6.68
C PRO A 114 -18.15 -7.25 8.04
N SER A 115 -17.33 -6.53 8.79
CA SER A 115 -17.71 -5.97 10.08
C SER A 115 -18.61 -4.75 9.91
N THR A 116 -19.69 -4.69 10.68
CA THR A 116 -20.68 -3.60 10.60
C THR A 116 -20.16 -2.26 11.13
N ASP A 117 -19.07 -2.28 11.90
CA ASP A 117 -18.40 -1.09 12.42
C ASP A 117 -17.30 -0.54 11.51
N GLY A 118 -17.16 -1.12 10.30
CA GLY A 118 -16.16 -0.70 9.31
C GLY A 118 -14.71 -1.05 9.65
N SER A 119 -14.45 -1.81 10.71
CA SER A 119 -13.12 -2.10 11.22
C SER A 119 -12.63 -3.51 10.88
N TRP A 120 -11.34 -3.64 10.56
CA TRP A 120 -10.69 -4.94 10.39
C TRP A 120 -10.24 -5.56 11.72
N VAL A 121 -9.85 -4.74 12.69
CA VAL A 121 -9.20 -5.22 13.92
C VAL A 121 -10.15 -5.50 15.07
N THR A 122 -11.42 -5.08 15.01
CA THR A 122 -12.40 -5.44 16.03
C THR A 122 -12.72 -6.93 16.04
N THR A 123 -12.87 -7.49 17.22
CA THR A 123 -13.21 -8.92 17.40
C THR A 123 -14.69 -9.22 17.06
N PRO A 124 -15.02 -10.42 16.56
CA PRO A 124 -14.12 -11.56 16.36
C PRO A 124 -13.36 -11.50 15.03
N THR A 125 -12.03 -11.63 15.07
CA THR A 125 -11.19 -11.61 13.86
C THR A 125 -11.29 -12.92 13.08
N ASP A 126 -11.58 -14.05 13.71
CA ASP A 126 -11.72 -15.36 13.05
C ASP A 126 -12.80 -15.37 11.94
N VAL A 127 -13.89 -14.63 12.12
CA VAL A 127 -14.92 -14.46 11.08
C VAL A 127 -14.35 -13.78 9.84
N LYS A 128 -13.56 -12.73 10.03
CA LYS A 128 -12.91 -11.98 8.94
C LYS A 128 -11.83 -12.82 8.24
N ILE A 129 -11.10 -13.64 9.00
CA ILE A 129 -10.09 -14.57 8.44
C ILE A 129 -10.76 -15.61 7.55
N THR A 130 -11.85 -16.22 8.01
CA THR A 130 -12.62 -17.19 7.21
C THR A 130 -13.16 -16.53 5.93
N TYR A 131 -13.81 -15.37 6.09
CA TYR A 131 -14.34 -14.60 4.97
C TYR A 131 -13.27 -14.29 3.92
N LEU A 132 -12.13 -13.73 4.35
CA LEU A 132 -11.06 -13.34 3.43
C LEU A 132 -10.41 -14.55 2.77
N THR A 133 -10.23 -15.65 3.49
CA THR A 133 -9.71 -16.92 2.93
C THR A 133 -10.59 -17.43 1.80
N GLU A 134 -11.89 -17.51 2.04
CA GLU A 134 -12.84 -18.00 1.05
C GLU A 134 -13.03 -17.01 -0.12
N LEU A 135 -12.96 -15.70 0.15
CA LEU A 135 -12.99 -14.67 -0.90
C LEU A 135 -11.78 -14.79 -1.84
N ILE A 136 -10.57 -15.00 -1.32
CA ILE A 136 -9.37 -15.20 -2.15
C ILE A 136 -9.56 -16.42 -3.07
N GLN A 137 -10.04 -17.55 -2.54
CA GLN A 137 -10.32 -18.75 -3.32
C GLN A 137 -11.42 -18.50 -4.38
N HIS A 138 -12.45 -17.74 -4.02
CA HIS A 138 -13.51 -17.35 -4.95
C HIS A 138 -12.95 -16.50 -6.10
N VAL A 139 -12.14 -15.48 -5.82
CA VAL A 139 -11.54 -14.59 -6.82
C VAL A 139 -10.62 -15.38 -7.77
N GLN A 140 -9.80 -16.28 -7.23
CA GLN A 140 -8.96 -17.15 -8.03
C GLN A 140 -9.78 -18.05 -8.97
N SER A 141 -10.86 -18.65 -8.49
CA SER A 141 -11.70 -19.56 -9.27
C SER A 141 -12.63 -18.84 -10.24
N ALA A 142 -13.29 -17.76 -9.83
CA ALA A 142 -14.30 -17.06 -10.61
C ALA A 142 -13.72 -16.12 -11.67
N TYR A 143 -12.59 -15.49 -11.36
CA TYR A 143 -11.93 -14.52 -12.25
C TYR A 143 -10.64 -15.05 -12.88
N GLY A 144 -10.20 -16.27 -12.51
CA GLY A 144 -9.02 -16.92 -13.10
C GLY A 144 -7.70 -16.24 -12.70
N ALA A 145 -7.64 -15.62 -11.53
CA ALA A 145 -6.39 -15.08 -10.99
C ALA A 145 -5.40 -16.23 -10.70
N ASP A 146 -4.11 -16.00 -10.94
CA ASP A 146 -3.10 -17.03 -10.67
C ASP A 146 -2.91 -17.19 -9.15
N PRO A 147 -3.13 -18.38 -8.60
CA PRO A 147 -2.96 -18.62 -7.16
C PRO A 147 -1.50 -18.70 -6.71
N ALA A 148 -0.54 -18.83 -7.65
CA ALA A 148 0.85 -19.06 -7.33
C ALA A 148 1.51 -17.82 -6.67
N VAL A 149 1.13 -16.61 -7.09
CA VAL A 149 1.68 -15.36 -6.57
C VAL A 149 0.58 -14.56 -5.88
N LEU A 150 0.69 -14.39 -4.56
CA LEU A 150 -0.28 -13.65 -3.75
C LEU A 150 0.41 -12.52 -2.96
N TRP A 151 -0.10 -11.32 -3.12
CA TRP A 151 0.32 -10.15 -2.35
C TRP A 151 -0.83 -9.65 -1.47
N LEU A 152 -0.57 -9.53 -0.18
CA LEU A 152 -1.48 -8.93 0.79
C LEU A 152 -1.04 -7.49 1.03
N VAL A 153 -1.87 -6.53 0.64
CA VAL A 153 -1.58 -5.10 0.80
C VAL A 153 -2.62 -4.50 1.73
N GLY A 154 -2.18 -3.88 2.81
CA GLY A 154 -3.08 -3.26 3.78
C GLY A 154 -2.67 -1.84 4.13
N TYR A 155 -3.68 -1.00 4.43
CA TYR A 155 -3.49 0.34 4.93
C TYR A 155 -4.08 0.47 6.33
N ALA A 156 -3.29 1.04 7.27
CA ALA A 156 -3.69 1.25 8.66
C ALA A 156 -4.28 -0.01 9.32
N GLU A 157 -5.55 -0.03 9.73
CA GLU A 157 -6.21 -1.22 10.31
C GLU A 157 -6.18 -2.43 9.36
N GLY A 158 -6.21 -2.21 8.03
CA GLY A 158 -6.03 -3.28 7.05
C GLY A 158 -4.64 -3.89 7.11
N ALA A 159 -3.60 -3.07 7.32
CA ALA A 159 -2.23 -3.53 7.53
C ALA A 159 -2.09 -4.30 8.85
N ASP A 160 -2.66 -3.77 9.94
CA ASP A 160 -2.63 -4.42 11.25
C ASP A 160 -3.34 -5.79 11.20
N PHE A 161 -4.53 -5.87 10.61
CA PHE A 161 -5.24 -7.14 10.46
C PHE A 161 -4.44 -8.16 9.64
N ILE A 162 -3.81 -7.73 8.55
CA ILE A 162 -2.95 -8.61 7.76
C ILE A 162 -1.83 -9.15 8.63
N THR A 163 -1.09 -8.30 9.30
CA THR A 163 0.13 -8.71 10.01
C THR A 163 -0.15 -9.40 11.34
N MET A 164 -1.20 -9.02 12.06
CA MET A 164 -1.50 -9.57 13.38
C MET A 164 -2.34 -10.85 13.32
N ASP A 165 -3.31 -10.94 12.40
CA ASP A 165 -4.36 -11.94 12.42
C ASP A 165 -4.36 -12.85 11.20
N PHE A 166 -4.37 -12.27 9.98
CA PHE A 166 -4.57 -13.03 8.75
C PHE A 166 -3.31 -13.77 8.28
N PHE A 167 -2.23 -13.05 8.01
CA PHE A 167 -1.00 -13.63 7.50
C PHE A 167 -0.47 -14.75 8.42
N PRO A 168 -0.46 -14.60 9.74
CA PRO A 168 -0.10 -15.67 10.64
C PRO A 168 -0.82 -17.01 10.41
N LYS A 169 -2.09 -16.97 10.05
CA LYS A 169 -2.89 -18.18 9.81
C LYS A 169 -2.84 -18.65 8.37
N TYR A 170 -2.54 -17.76 7.44
CA TYR A 170 -2.58 -18.03 5.99
C TYR A 170 -1.22 -18.34 5.36
N VAL A 171 -0.12 -17.93 6.00
CA VAL A 171 1.26 -17.91 5.49
C VAL A 171 1.71 -19.23 4.84
N ASN A 172 1.38 -20.36 5.44
CA ASN A 172 1.80 -21.68 4.93
C ASN A 172 1.04 -22.14 3.67
N THR A 173 0.00 -21.41 3.26
CA THR A 173 -0.73 -21.66 2.00
C THR A 173 -0.18 -20.84 0.84
N MET A 174 0.60 -19.79 1.13
CA MET A 174 1.23 -18.95 0.12
C MET A 174 2.44 -19.64 -0.50
N GLN A 175 2.51 -19.64 -1.82
CA GLN A 175 3.62 -20.22 -2.57
C GLN A 175 4.68 -19.17 -2.91
N ASP A 176 4.23 -17.95 -3.24
CA ASP A 176 5.08 -16.83 -3.64
C ASP A 176 4.38 -15.50 -3.38
N GLY A 177 5.11 -14.37 -3.42
CA GLY A 177 4.61 -13.04 -3.13
C GLY A 177 4.96 -12.57 -1.72
N GLY A 178 3.98 -12.08 -0.96
CA GLY A 178 4.24 -11.57 0.39
C GLY A 178 3.22 -10.57 0.88
N LEU A 179 3.67 -9.60 1.69
CA LEU A 179 2.82 -8.52 2.18
C LEU A 179 3.48 -7.13 2.03
N LEU A 180 2.62 -6.12 1.96
CA LEU A 180 2.99 -4.71 2.09
C LEU A 180 2.04 -4.05 3.09
N ALA A 181 2.56 -3.69 4.26
CA ALA A 181 1.88 -2.95 5.30
C ALA A 181 2.17 -1.46 5.15
N LEU A 182 1.13 -0.66 4.95
CA LEU A 182 1.19 0.77 4.73
C LEU A 182 0.54 1.50 5.92
N GLY A 183 1.28 2.39 6.59
CA GLY A 183 0.77 3.17 7.71
C GLY A 183 0.28 2.33 8.89
N GLY A 184 0.90 1.19 9.16
CA GLY A 184 0.55 0.23 10.21
C GLY A 184 1.36 -1.05 10.09
N GLY A 185 0.88 -2.13 10.70
CA GLY A 185 1.47 -3.46 10.58
C GLY A 185 2.15 -3.95 11.85
N ASP A 186 1.39 -4.06 12.95
CA ASP A 186 1.88 -4.57 14.24
C ASP A 186 2.21 -6.06 14.20
N GLY A 187 2.92 -6.52 15.20
CA GLY A 187 3.11 -7.94 15.47
C GLY A 187 1.91 -8.56 16.19
N PRO A 188 1.65 -9.87 16.00
CA PRO A 188 0.58 -10.57 16.72
C PRO A 188 0.70 -10.44 18.24
N THR A 189 -0.43 -10.13 18.92
CA THR A 189 -0.47 -9.97 20.38
C THR A 189 -1.64 -10.75 20.99
N PRO A 190 -1.45 -11.69 21.95
CA PRO A 190 -0.14 -12.22 22.35
C PRO A 190 0.53 -12.92 21.17
N PRO A 191 1.88 -12.99 21.14
CA PRO A 191 2.54 -13.69 20.05
C PRO A 191 2.00 -15.12 20.01
N PRO A 192 1.42 -15.55 18.88
CA PRO A 192 1.01 -16.94 18.76
C PRO A 192 2.25 -17.82 18.87
N ILE A 193 2.12 -18.95 19.54
CA ILE A 193 3.17 -19.98 19.59
C ILE A 193 3.15 -20.72 18.25
N TRP A 194 3.45 -20.00 17.16
CA TRP A 194 3.42 -20.58 15.81
C TRP A 194 4.73 -20.41 15.04
N GLY A 195 5.73 -19.80 15.67
CA GLY A 195 7.07 -19.70 15.08
C GLY A 195 7.62 -21.03 14.60
N ASP A 196 7.33 -22.11 15.31
CA ASP A 196 7.71 -23.48 14.94
C ASP A 196 6.85 -24.07 13.82
N ASN A 197 5.68 -23.46 13.53
CA ASN A 197 4.74 -23.94 12.52
C ASN A 197 4.85 -23.20 11.19
N VAL A 198 5.64 -22.13 11.11
CA VAL A 198 5.90 -21.43 9.84
C VAL A 198 6.91 -22.23 9.03
N SER A 199 6.52 -22.61 7.81
CA SER A 199 7.37 -23.42 6.94
C SER A 199 8.66 -22.68 6.57
N GLN A 200 9.75 -23.42 6.36
CA GLN A 200 11.00 -22.84 5.88
C GLN A 200 10.81 -22.19 4.50
N HIS A 201 9.97 -22.78 3.65
CA HIS A 201 9.61 -22.20 2.36
C HIS A 201 9.03 -20.78 2.53
N ALA A 202 8.05 -20.59 3.41
CA ALA A 202 7.48 -19.28 3.65
C ALA A 202 8.53 -18.26 4.14
N LYS A 203 9.42 -18.69 5.05
CA LYS A 203 10.47 -17.83 5.61
C LYS A 203 11.51 -17.38 4.58
N SER A 204 11.85 -18.25 3.63
CA SER A 204 12.89 -17.98 2.63
C SER A 204 12.36 -17.44 1.29
N THR A 205 11.04 -17.46 1.06
CA THR A 205 10.46 -17.04 -0.21
C THR A 205 9.62 -15.78 -0.09
N LEU A 206 8.80 -15.66 0.96
CA LEU A 206 7.85 -14.55 1.06
C LEU A 206 8.55 -13.25 1.47
N SER A 207 8.16 -12.15 0.81
CA SER A 207 8.67 -10.81 1.09
C SER A 207 7.71 -10.04 2.00
N LEU A 208 8.20 -9.56 3.13
CA LEU A 208 7.42 -8.81 4.12
C LEU A 208 7.89 -7.36 4.16
N ASN A 209 7.01 -6.44 3.80
CA ASN A 209 7.39 -5.05 3.56
C ASN A 209 6.53 -4.12 4.41
N PHE A 210 7.17 -3.14 5.04
CA PHE A 210 6.53 -2.18 5.95
C PHE A 210 6.91 -0.76 5.55
N VAL A 211 5.92 0.08 5.29
CA VAL A 211 6.13 1.49 4.96
C VAL A 211 5.18 2.34 5.79
N THR A 212 5.76 3.17 6.66
CA THR A 212 4.98 4.07 7.52
C THR A 212 5.68 5.41 7.61
N GLY A 213 4.96 6.49 7.44
CA GLY A 213 5.51 7.84 7.48
C GLY A 213 6.24 8.12 8.81
N GLU A 214 7.38 8.81 8.75
CA GLU A 214 8.14 9.17 9.94
C GLU A 214 7.33 9.97 10.97
N LYS A 215 6.35 10.76 10.48
CA LYS A 215 5.46 11.57 11.31
C LYS A 215 4.16 10.89 11.71
N ASP A 216 3.96 9.63 11.36
CA ASP A 216 2.77 8.86 11.71
C ASP A 216 2.83 8.35 13.16
N GLU A 217 3.07 9.31 14.08
CA GLU A 217 3.19 9.02 15.52
C GLU A 217 1.86 9.16 16.27
N THR A 218 0.89 9.88 15.69
CA THR A 218 -0.25 10.40 16.45
C THR A 218 -1.60 9.82 16.06
N ALA A 219 -1.75 9.26 14.87
CA ALA A 219 -3.06 8.95 14.32
C ALA A 219 -3.77 7.76 15.01
N TYR A 220 -3.09 6.75 15.48
CA TYR A 220 -3.67 5.60 16.17
C TYR A 220 -2.63 4.94 17.09
N SER A 221 -2.27 5.60 18.19
CA SER A 221 -1.27 5.10 19.14
C SER A 221 0.14 4.83 18.58
N GLY A 222 0.50 5.51 17.48
CA GLY A 222 1.85 5.45 16.92
C GLY A 222 2.01 4.35 15.88
N ALA A 223 1.36 4.49 14.71
CA ALA A 223 1.45 3.52 13.62
C ALA A 223 2.89 3.15 13.24
N ILE A 224 3.82 4.11 13.31
CA ILE A 224 5.25 3.84 13.11
C ILE A 224 5.84 2.90 14.17
N ASN A 225 5.38 2.98 15.43
CA ASN A 225 5.86 2.07 16.47
C ASN A 225 5.29 0.68 16.29
N SER A 226 4.00 0.58 15.94
CA SER A 226 3.36 -0.70 15.59
C SER A 226 4.09 -1.37 14.45
N ALA A 227 4.35 -0.65 13.35
CA ALA A 227 5.09 -1.18 12.21
C ALA A 227 6.52 -1.66 12.58
N LYS A 228 7.23 -0.93 13.44
CA LYS A 228 8.55 -1.36 13.94
C LYS A 228 8.47 -2.63 14.79
N ILE A 229 7.40 -2.79 15.58
CA ILE A 229 7.16 -4.03 16.34
C ILE A 229 6.92 -5.18 15.37
N GLY A 230 6.09 -4.99 14.33
CA GLY A 230 5.84 -5.99 13.31
C GLY A 230 7.12 -6.43 12.59
N VAL A 231 7.95 -5.47 12.14
CA VAL A 231 9.26 -5.76 11.54
C VAL A 231 10.10 -6.65 12.48
N GLY A 232 10.32 -6.20 13.72
CA GLY A 232 11.13 -6.95 14.69
C GLY A 232 10.55 -8.33 14.99
N TYR A 233 9.23 -8.48 15.02
CA TYR A 233 8.56 -9.75 15.22
C TYR A 233 8.87 -10.75 14.10
N TYR A 234 8.70 -10.35 12.83
CA TYR A 234 8.92 -11.23 11.69
C TYR A 234 10.40 -11.54 11.44
N GLU A 235 11.30 -10.59 11.69
CA GLU A 235 12.74 -10.84 11.69
C GLU A 235 13.12 -11.89 12.75
N ALA A 236 12.57 -11.76 13.96
CA ALA A 236 12.83 -12.73 15.06
C ALA A 236 12.27 -14.13 14.76
N LEU A 237 11.21 -14.25 13.93
CA LEU A 237 10.71 -15.52 13.43
C LEU A 237 11.59 -16.16 12.36
N GLY A 238 12.56 -15.42 11.82
CA GLY A 238 13.51 -15.90 10.82
C GLY A 238 13.02 -15.77 9.38
N PHE A 239 12.14 -14.81 9.08
CA PHE A 239 11.88 -14.43 7.69
C PHE A 239 13.13 -13.76 7.11
N GLU A 240 13.54 -14.20 5.91
CA GLU A 240 14.78 -13.76 5.28
C GLU A 240 14.63 -12.46 4.50
N HIS A 241 13.41 -12.15 4.08
CA HIS A 241 13.09 -10.98 3.25
C HIS A 241 12.13 -10.04 3.98
N VAL A 242 12.61 -9.39 5.04
CA VAL A 242 11.88 -8.33 5.76
C VAL A 242 12.51 -7.00 5.38
N TRP A 243 11.70 -6.09 4.84
CA TRP A 243 12.14 -4.76 4.47
C TRP A 243 11.23 -3.69 5.09
N SER A 244 11.81 -2.55 5.46
CA SER A 244 11.05 -1.44 5.99
C SER A 244 11.57 -0.08 5.48
N GLU A 245 10.65 0.87 5.33
CA GLU A 245 10.98 2.26 5.00
C GLU A 245 10.12 3.23 5.83
N TRP A 246 10.78 4.27 6.34
CA TRP A 246 10.16 5.31 7.16
C TRP A 246 10.32 6.65 6.46
N PRO A 247 9.50 6.97 5.42
CA PRO A 247 9.71 8.16 4.60
C PRO A 247 9.61 9.43 5.43
N ALA A 248 10.67 10.25 5.33
CA ALA A 248 10.82 11.47 6.09
C ALA A 248 9.75 12.51 5.73
N GLY A 249 9.15 13.10 6.75
CA GLY A 249 8.19 14.18 6.57
C GLY A 249 6.77 13.74 6.22
N LEU A 250 6.52 12.47 5.92
CA LEU A 250 5.18 11.95 5.68
C LEU A 250 4.49 11.56 6.99
N ASP A 251 3.21 11.82 7.06
CA ASP A 251 2.27 11.32 8.05
C ASP A 251 1.33 10.28 7.43
N HIS A 252 0.28 9.91 8.14
CA HIS A 252 -0.67 8.88 7.74
C HIS A 252 -1.28 9.15 6.36
N ASP A 253 -1.90 10.31 6.20
CA ASP A 253 -2.66 10.64 4.98
C ASP A 253 -1.73 11.03 3.82
N SER A 254 -0.62 11.70 4.10
CA SER A 254 0.35 12.10 3.06
C SER A 254 1.14 10.93 2.48
N LEU A 255 1.06 9.73 3.09
CA LEU A 255 1.61 8.49 2.55
C LEU A 255 0.77 7.95 1.37
N VAL A 256 -0.54 8.23 1.36
CA VAL A 256 -1.50 7.62 0.41
C VAL A 256 -1.12 7.83 -1.07
N PRO A 257 -0.70 9.02 -1.53
CA PRO A 257 -0.29 9.23 -2.91
C PRO A 257 0.90 8.38 -3.37
N GLU A 258 1.68 7.85 -2.43
CA GLU A 258 2.89 7.07 -2.70
C GLU A 258 2.64 5.54 -2.71
N PHE A 259 1.43 5.08 -2.43
CA PHE A 259 1.11 3.65 -2.28
C PHE A 259 1.52 2.82 -3.49
N GLY A 260 1.19 3.27 -4.70
CA GLY A 260 1.55 2.55 -5.91
C GLY A 260 3.06 2.55 -6.18
N ALA A 261 3.77 3.63 -5.82
CA ALA A 261 5.21 3.69 -5.95
C ALA A 261 5.88 2.66 -5.01
N TYR A 262 5.43 2.55 -3.76
CA TYR A 262 5.93 1.55 -2.83
C TYR A 262 5.59 0.13 -3.25
N LEU A 263 4.35 -0.12 -3.70
CA LEU A 263 4.00 -1.43 -4.22
C LEU A 263 4.87 -1.79 -5.43
N GLY A 264 5.04 -0.86 -6.37
CA GLY A 264 5.91 -1.07 -7.54
C GLY A 264 7.34 -1.44 -7.15
N LYS A 265 7.94 -0.71 -6.20
CA LYS A 265 9.29 -0.97 -5.67
C LYS A 265 9.42 -2.37 -5.07
N VAL A 266 8.43 -2.77 -4.27
CA VAL A 266 8.41 -4.09 -3.62
C VAL A 266 8.27 -5.22 -4.64
N LEU A 267 7.35 -5.08 -5.59
CA LEU A 267 7.13 -6.07 -6.65
C LEU A 267 8.35 -6.24 -7.57
N ASP A 268 9.05 -5.16 -7.87
CA ASP A 268 10.26 -5.21 -8.72
C ASP A 268 11.44 -5.84 -7.96
N ALA A 269 11.59 -5.54 -6.67
CA ALA A 269 12.62 -6.13 -5.84
C ALA A 269 12.44 -7.65 -5.61
N HIS A 270 11.18 -8.11 -5.54
CA HIS A 270 10.86 -9.52 -5.34
C HIS A 270 11.19 -10.40 -6.57
N LYS A 271 11.14 -9.82 -7.78
CA LYS A 271 11.43 -10.52 -9.05
C LYS A 271 12.93 -10.62 -9.37
N GLY A 272 13.78 -9.90 -8.68
CA GLY A 272 15.24 -9.85 -8.89
C GLY A 272 15.97 -10.83 -8.00
#